data_0936688fea3b4225abdf42007d5bd5b3
#
_entry.id   0936688fea3b4225abdf42007d5bd5b3
#
_cell.length_a   1.000
_cell.length_b   1.000
_cell.length_c   1.000
_cell.angle_alpha   90.00
_cell.angle_beta   90.00
_cell.angle_gamma   90.00
#
_symmetry.space_group_name_H-M   'P 1'
#
loop_
_entity.id
_entity.type
_entity.pdbx_description
1 polymer ?
#
loop_
_entity_poly.entity_id
_entity_poly.type
_entity_poly.pdbx_seq_one_letter_code
_entity_poly.pdbx_strand_id
1 'polypeptide(L)'
;MKRVIVGAALCGAALALAAGANAANNNYDFLYGSTDALVLGPTGIPTPSANYISNGIDLYLEPLGYGGTDASTVALTIPNSWDFFDSVTQGQTILVDAILADYAAGEMGCDSSGVCTDPLTIFTYSQSSLIASYAQEQLAEAGVPSDALRFVMLGANPDAVPTDLYPTEVFNIQGDAFAASLGQSWIDLLFGNTNWQELLYGLALHQTYLGLTAEQIASATSVVDGMTTFNEIPMLTTAELWQALFSAFFNV
;
A
#
# COMPACT_ATOMS: atom_id res chain seq x y z
N MET A 1 -48.41 -31.34 -25.89
CA MET A 1 -47.62 -30.09 -25.82
C MET A 1 -46.33 -30.38 -25.05
N LYS A 2 -45.20 -30.56 -25.77
CA LYS A 2 -43.90 -30.85 -25.17
C LYS A 2 -43.16 -29.50 -25.00
N ARG A 3 -42.82 -29.14 -23.77
CA ARG A 3 -41.95 -27.97 -23.50
C ARG A 3 -40.49 -28.39 -23.66
N VAL A 4 -39.81 -27.74 -24.59
CA VAL A 4 -38.37 -27.85 -24.79
C VAL A 4 -37.74 -26.83 -23.84
N ILE A 5 -36.89 -27.29 -22.90
CA ILE A 5 -36.05 -26.45 -22.05
C ILE A 5 -34.73 -26.32 -22.77
N VAL A 6 -34.43 -25.09 -23.24
CA VAL A 6 -33.12 -24.75 -23.79
C VAL A 6 -32.25 -24.33 -22.60
N GLY A 7 -31.30 -25.19 -22.25
CA GLY A 7 -30.26 -24.86 -21.28
C GLY A 7 -29.21 -23.97 -21.92
N ALA A 8 -29.10 -22.76 -21.42
CA ALA A 8 -27.97 -21.87 -21.72
C ALA A 8 -26.72 -22.34 -20.97
N ALA A 9 -25.73 -22.84 -21.69
CA ALA A 9 -24.42 -23.14 -21.15
C ALA A 9 -23.68 -21.80 -20.99
N LEU A 10 -23.48 -21.38 -19.75
CA LEU A 10 -22.53 -20.31 -19.39
C LEU A 10 -21.13 -20.88 -19.53
N CYS A 11 -20.45 -20.54 -20.62
CA CYS A 11 -19.00 -20.67 -20.73
C CYS A 11 -18.36 -19.65 -19.80
N GLY A 12 -18.02 -20.08 -18.60
CA GLY A 12 -17.09 -19.36 -17.74
C GLY A 12 -15.70 -19.43 -18.36
N ALA A 13 -15.25 -18.37 -19.00
CA ALA A 13 -13.84 -18.21 -19.32
C ALA A 13 -13.11 -17.94 -18.00
N ALA A 14 -12.54 -18.98 -17.41
CA ALA A 14 -11.51 -18.82 -16.39
C ALA A 14 -10.30 -18.21 -17.07
N LEU A 15 -10.06 -16.92 -16.91
CA LEU A 15 -8.77 -16.29 -17.14
C LEU A 15 -7.83 -16.83 -16.04
N ALA A 16 -7.13 -17.91 -16.38
CA ALA A 16 -5.94 -18.31 -15.64
C ALA A 16 -4.88 -17.23 -15.93
N LEU A 17 -4.81 -16.21 -15.09
CA LEU A 17 -3.65 -15.34 -15.02
C LEU A 17 -2.49 -16.20 -14.56
N ALA A 18 -1.55 -16.43 -15.45
CA ALA A 18 -0.31 -17.11 -15.18
C ALA A 18 0.40 -16.34 -14.06
N ALA A 19 0.52 -16.96 -12.89
CA ALA A 19 1.51 -16.60 -11.91
C ALA A 19 2.88 -16.78 -12.57
N GLY A 20 3.47 -15.71 -13.00
CA GLY A 20 4.71 -15.68 -13.76
C GLY A 20 5.54 -14.49 -13.38
N ALA A 21 6.35 -14.71 -12.37
CA ALA A 21 7.77 -14.42 -12.37
C ALA A 21 8.24 -13.01 -12.71
N ASN A 22 8.99 -12.49 -11.77
CA ASN A 22 10.05 -11.50 -11.94
C ASN A 22 9.60 -10.06 -12.17
N ALA A 23 9.44 -9.36 -11.05
CA ALA A 23 9.55 -7.90 -10.97
C ALA A 23 10.90 -7.34 -11.49
N ALA A 24 11.73 -8.16 -12.12
CA ALA A 24 13.09 -7.79 -12.48
C ALA A 24 13.25 -7.21 -13.89
N ASN A 25 12.22 -7.11 -14.73
CA ASN A 25 12.39 -6.48 -16.06
C ASN A 25 11.05 -6.34 -16.78
N ASN A 26 10.22 -5.39 -16.42
CA ASN A 26 9.28 -4.80 -17.40
C ASN A 26 8.64 -3.58 -16.75
N ASN A 27 8.42 -2.56 -17.51
CA ASN A 27 7.55 -1.44 -17.24
C ASN A 27 6.26 -1.92 -16.58
N TYR A 28 6.26 -1.98 -15.25
CA TYR A 28 5.06 -2.28 -14.49
C TYR A 28 4.29 -0.97 -14.40
N ASP A 29 3.28 -0.82 -15.24
CA ASP A 29 2.51 0.42 -15.42
C ASP A 29 1.35 0.52 -14.39
N PHE A 30 1.52 0.05 -13.16
CA PHE A 30 0.47 0.08 -12.13
C PHE A 30 -0.03 1.51 -11.85
N LEU A 31 0.87 2.49 -11.82
CA LEU A 31 0.58 3.91 -11.62
C LEU A 31 0.50 4.70 -12.93
N TYR A 32 0.42 4.02 -14.07
CA TYR A 32 0.31 4.71 -15.36
C TYR A 32 -0.92 5.62 -15.38
N GLY A 33 -0.72 6.87 -15.79
CA GLY A 33 -1.74 7.92 -15.80
C GLY A 33 -1.87 8.68 -14.49
N SER A 34 -1.30 8.19 -13.38
CA SER A 34 -1.28 8.92 -12.11
C SER A 34 -0.16 9.95 -12.10
N THR A 35 -0.50 11.22 -11.93
CA THR A 35 0.45 12.34 -11.85
C THR A 35 0.42 13.05 -10.51
N ASP A 36 -0.59 12.80 -9.68
CA ASP A 36 -0.74 13.35 -8.36
C ASP A 36 -0.70 12.26 -7.27
N ALA A 37 -0.10 12.57 -6.12
CA ALA A 37 -0.05 11.65 -4.99
C ALA A 37 -0.22 12.34 -3.64
N LEU A 38 -0.92 11.65 -2.71
CA LEU A 38 -0.93 11.95 -1.28
C LEU A 38 0.03 10.99 -0.56
N VAL A 39 0.95 11.56 0.20
CA VAL A 39 1.96 10.81 0.97
C VAL A 39 1.71 10.95 2.45
N LEU A 40 1.60 9.82 3.13
CA LEU A 40 1.35 9.74 4.57
C LEU A 40 2.51 9.03 5.26
N GLY A 41 2.95 9.57 6.39
CA GLY A 41 4.06 9.01 7.17
C GLY A 41 3.65 7.88 8.11
N PRO A 42 4.63 7.18 8.71
CA PRO A 42 4.40 6.20 9.78
C PRO A 42 4.16 6.88 11.13
N THR A 43 3.92 6.07 12.18
CA THR A 43 3.84 6.55 13.57
C THR A 43 5.04 7.44 13.92
N GLY A 44 4.78 8.61 14.48
CA GLY A 44 5.80 9.59 14.85
C GLY A 44 6.17 10.57 13.74
N ILE A 45 5.66 10.41 12.52
CA ILE A 45 5.86 11.33 11.39
C ILE A 45 4.49 11.84 10.92
N PRO A 46 3.93 12.86 11.58
CA PRO A 46 2.61 13.41 11.21
C PRO A 46 2.60 14.04 9.81
N THR A 47 3.71 14.66 9.42
CA THR A 47 3.87 15.30 8.11
C THR A 47 5.17 14.81 7.48
N PRO A 48 5.12 14.02 6.40
CA PRO A 48 6.31 13.62 5.66
C PRO A 48 7.17 14.79 5.23
N SER A 49 8.49 14.64 5.36
CA SER A 49 9.46 15.62 4.88
C SER A 49 9.62 15.52 3.35
N ALA A 50 10.24 16.53 2.74
CA ALA A 50 10.57 16.49 1.31
C ALA A 50 11.48 15.29 0.97
N ASN A 51 12.45 14.97 1.83
CA ASN A 51 13.32 13.80 1.63
C ASN A 51 12.52 12.49 1.69
N TYR A 52 11.58 12.38 2.63
CA TYR A 52 10.70 11.23 2.72
C TYR A 52 9.90 11.03 1.43
N ILE A 53 9.32 12.11 0.89
CA ILE A 53 8.54 12.10 -0.35
C ILE A 53 9.43 11.67 -1.51
N SER A 54 10.58 12.32 -1.72
CA SER A 54 11.51 12.00 -2.80
C SER A 54 11.95 10.55 -2.77
N ASN A 55 12.32 10.03 -1.59
CA ASN A 55 12.67 8.60 -1.46
C ASN A 55 11.50 7.65 -1.72
N GLY A 56 10.27 8.02 -1.34
CA GLY A 56 9.08 7.26 -1.66
C GLY A 56 8.83 7.21 -3.17
N ILE A 57 9.01 8.34 -3.86
CA ILE A 57 8.91 8.42 -5.32
C ILE A 57 9.98 7.53 -5.96
N ASP A 58 11.24 7.75 -5.67
CA ASP A 58 12.38 7.09 -6.31
C ASP A 58 12.36 5.57 -6.12
N LEU A 59 12.01 5.11 -4.92
CA LEU A 59 12.09 3.69 -4.56
C LEU A 59 10.84 2.88 -4.92
N TYR A 60 9.66 3.51 -4.87
CA TYR A 60 8.40 2.77 -4.99
C TYR A 60 7.48 3.29 -6.09
N LEU A 61 7.31 4.62 -6.23
CA LEU A 61 6.29 5.14 -7.15
C LEU A 61 6.79 5.17 -8.60
N GLU A 62 7.98 5.71 -8.89
CA GLU A 62 8.55 5.70 -10.24
C GLU A 62 8.70 4.29 -10.82
N PRO A 63 9.21 3.27 -10.08
CA PRO A 63 9.28 1.90 -10.58
C PRO A 63 7.93 1.28 -10.92
N LEU A 64 6.83 1.82 -10.37
CA LEU A 64 5.45 1.40 -10.65
C LEU A 64 4.78 2.22 -11.76
N GLY A 65 5.48 3.17 -12.40
CA GLY A 65 4.98 3.96 -13.52
C GLY A 65 4.37 5.31 -13.15
N TYR A 66 4.60 5.82 -11.92
CA TYR A 66 4.14 7.13 -11.49
C TYR A 66 4.75 8.24 -12.37
N GLY A 67 3.89 9.09 -12.93
CA GLY A 67 4.28 10.18 -13.83
C GLY A 67 4.41 11.54 -13.16
N GLY A 68 4.12 11.65 -11.87
CA GLY A 68 4.18 12.91 -11.12
C GLY A 68 5.59 13.35 -10.75
N THR A 69 5.66 14.43 -10.00
CA THR A 69 6.90 15.05 -9.52
C THR A 69 6.77 15.41 -8.04
N ASP A 70 7.86 15.81 -7.39
CA ASP A 70 7.81 16.33 -6.01
C ASP A 70 6.77 17.46 -5.84
N ALA A 71 6.52 18.24 -6.89
CA ALA A 71 5.57 19.37 -6.85
C ALA A 71 4.11 18.90 -6.87
N SER A 72 3.81 17.76 -7.47
CA SER A 72 2.48 17.15 -7.54
C SER A 72 2.27 16.05 -6.47
N THR A 73 3.27 15.81 -5.64
CA THR A 73 3.25 14.84 -4.54
C THR A 73 3.14 15.56 -3.22
N VAL A 74 1.99 15.45 -2.56
CA VAL A 74 1.65 16.27 -1.39
C VAL A 74 1.71 15.44 -0.10
N ALA A 75 2.41 15.96 0.92
CA ALA A 75 2.35 15.40 2.26
C ALA A 75 0.98 15.65 2.88
N LEU A 76 0.23 14.60 3.18
CA LEU A 76 -0.99 14.73 3.96
C LEU A 76 -0.65 14.63 5.46
N THR A 77 -0.94 15.71 6.18
CA THR A 77 -0.71 15.75 7.63
C THR A 77 -1.83 15.02 8.37
N ILE A 78 -1.47 13.97 9.10
CA ILE A 78 -2.38 13.20 9.97
C ILE A 78 -1.75 13.04 11.35
N PRO A 79 -2.48 12.67 12.41
CA PRO A 79 -1.90 12.60 13.76
C PRO A 79 -0.68 11.70 13.89
N ASN A 80 -0.70 10.49 13.35
CA ASN A 80 0.37 9.49 13.42
C ASN A 80 1.01 9.37 14.82
N SER A 81 0.17 9.44 15.86
CA SER A 81 0.59 9.47 17.26
C SER A 81 0.65 8.06 17.86
N TRP A 82 1.27 7.95 19.06
CA TRP A 82 1.30 6.73 19.85
C TRP A 82 -0.06 6.41 20.53
N ASP A 83 -1.00 7.36 20.56
CA ASP A 83 -2.40 7.07 20.84
C ASP A 83 -3.03 6.47 19.57
N PHE A 84 -2.75 5.17 19.41
CA PHE A 84 -2.93 4.47 18.14
C PHE A 84 -4.38 4.49 17.65
N PHE A 85 -5.34 4.17 18.54
CA PHE A 85 -6.74 4.07 18.13
C PHE A 85 -7.34 5.42 17.73
N ASP A 86 -7.06 6.45 18.52
CA ASP A 86 -7.54 7.81 18.23
C ASP A 86 -6.88 8.37 16.97
N SER A 87 -5.56 8.12 16.83
CA SER A 87 -4.79 8.52 15.66
C SER A 87 -5.26 7.85 14.37
N VAL A 88 -5.58 6.56 14.40
CA VAL A 88 -6.11 5.83 13.23
C VAL A 88 -7.49 6.39 12.84
N THR A 89 -8.38 6.61 13.80
CA THR A 89 -9.73 7.13 13.53
C THR A 89 -9.69 8.53 12.93
N GLN A 90 -8.88 9.43 13.51
CA GLN A 90 -8.74 10.80 13.00
C GLN A 90 -8.03 10.81 11.64
N GLY A 91 -6.96 10.02 11.48
CA GLY A 91 -6.22 9.91 10.23
C GLY A 91 -7.09 9.40 9.09
N GLN A 92 -7.94 8.41 9.35
CA GLN A 92 -8.91 7.90 8.38
C GLN A 92 -9.88 8.99 7.92
N THR A 93 -10.45 9.77 8.86
CA THR A 93 -11.36 10.89 8.53
C THR A 93 -10.64 11.91 7.64
N ILE A 94 -9.42 12.31 7.99
CA ILE A 94 -8.65 13.31 7.23
C ILE A 94 -8.34 12.80 5.83
N LEU A 95 -7.93 11.53 5.69
CA LEU A 95 -7.62 10.93 4.38
C LEU A 95 -8.87 10.83 3.50
N VAL A 96 -9.98 10.36 4.05
CA VAL A 96 -11.26 10.26 3.32
C VAL A 96 -11.72 11.64 2.86
N ASP A 97 -11.70 12.63 3.74
CA ASP A 97 -12.14 14.01 3.41
C ASP A 97 -11.27 14.63 2.31
N ALA A 98 -9.94 14.41 2.34
CA ALA A 98 -9.03 14.90 1.32
C ALA A 98 -9.33 14.26 -0.04
N ILE A 99 -9.46 12.93 -0.11
CA ILE A 99 -9.76 12.22 -1.35
C ILE A 99 -11.14 12.61 -1.91
N LEU A 100 -12.16 12.74 -1.05
CA LEU A 100 -13.48 13.16 -1.50
C LEU A 100 -13.50 14.61 -2.01
N ALA A 101 -12.68 15.50 -1.47
CA ALA A 101 -12.51 16.86 -1.97
C ALA A 101 -11.90 16.86 -3.38
N ASP A 102 -10.83 16.11 -3.62
CA ASP A 102 -10.18 16.00 -4.93
C ASP A 102 -11.11 15.33 -5.96
N TYR A 103 -11.82 14.28 -5.55
CA TYR A 103 -12.82 13.62 -6.41
C TYR A 103 -13.96 14.59 -6.80
N ALA A 104 -14.50 15.32 -5.85
CA ALA A 104 -15.57 16.31 -6.09
C ALA A 104 -15.08 17.50 -6.95
N ALA A 105 -13.81 17.86 -6.88
CA ALA A 105 -13.19 18.87 -7.74
C ALA A 105 -12.95 18.37 -9.18
N GLY A 106 -13.06 17.05 -9.41
CA GLY A 106 -12.84 16.45 -10.73
C GLY A 106 -11.37 16.24 -11.08
N GLU A 107 -10.45 16.34 -10.11
CA GLU A 107 -8.99 16.26 -10.34
C GLU A 107 -8.57 14.90 -10.91
N MET A 108 -9.30 13.82 -10.59
CA MET A 108 -9.01 12.47 -11.09
C MET A 108 -9.49 12.21 -12.52
N GLY A 109 -10.15 13.19 -13.17
CA GLY A 109 -10.60 13.11 -14.56
C GLY A 109 -11.56 11.95 -14.85
N CYS A 110 -12.43 11.59 -13.88
CA CYS A 110 -13.36 10.47 -14.02
C CYS A 110 -14.56 10.84 -14.90
N ASP A 111 -14.91 9.95 -15.82
CA ASP A 111 -16.13 10.08 -16.61
C ASP A 111 -17.37 9.49 -15.90
N SER A 112 -18.54 9.62 -16.55
CA SER A 112 -19.80 9.11 -16.00
C SER A 112 -19.88 7.57 -15.89
N SER A 113 -18.96 6.83 -16.48
CA SER A 113 -18.84 5.38 -16.39
C SER A 113 -17.87 4.95 -15.27
N GLY A 114 -17.20 5.91 -14.64
CA GLY A 114 -16.24 5.68 -13.56
C GLY A 114 -14.81 5.37 -14.06
N VAL A 115 -14.54 5.59 -15.35
CA VAL A 115 -13.18 5.50 -15.90
C VAL A 115 -12.46 6.82 -15.65
N CYS A 116 -11.28 6.77 -15.04
CA CYS A 116 -10.52 7.93 -14.63
C CYS A 116 -9.19 8.01 -15.41
N THR A 117 -8.83 9.21 -15.87
CA THR A 117 -7.63 9.43 -16.71
C THR A 117 -6.41 9.82 -15.90
N ASP A 118 -6.59 10.29 -14.66
CA ASP A 118 -5.53 10.68 -13.72
C ASP A 118 -5.87 10.19 -12.32
N PRO A 119 -5.73 8.87 -12.06
CA PRO A 119 -6.03 8.31 -10.74
C PRO A 119 -5.07 8.85 -9.68
N LEU A 120 -5.61 9.23 -8.51
CA LEU A 120 -4.82 9.70 -7.39
C LEU A 120 -4.07 8.54 -6.72
N THR A 121 -2.75 8.68 -6.56
CA THR A 121 -1.92 7.72 -5.82
C THR A 121 -1.92 8.05 -4.33
N ILE A 122 -2.12 7.03 -3.49
CA ILE A 122 -2.05 7.11 -2.03
C ILE A 122 -0.86 6.27 -1.56
N PHE A 123 0.22 6.95 -1.14
CA PHE A 123 1.43 6.30 -0.63
C PHE A 123 1.46 6.33 0.88
N THR A 124 1.57 5.17 1.51
CA THR A 124 1.46 5.02 2.95
C THR A 124 2.51 4.10 3.54
N TYR A 125 2.79 4.25 4.84
CA TYR A 125 3.72 3.40 5.57
C TYR A 125 3.25 3.14 7.00
N SER A 126 3.26 1.87 7.45
CA SER A 126 2.96 1.46 8.83
C SER A 126 1.54 1.86 9.27
N GLN A 127 1.40 2.69 10.32
CA GLN A 127 0.10 3.14 10.82
C GLN A 127 -0.76 3.77 9.72
N SER A 128 -0.17 4.55 8.81
CA SER A 128 -0.94 5.14 7.71
C SER A 128 -1.38 4.10 6.67
N SER A 129 -0.71 2.95 6.55
CA SER A 129 -1.20 1.84 5.73
C SER A 129 -2.48 1.22 6.31
N LEU A 130 -2.57 1.10 7.63
CA LEU A 130 -3.80 0.68 8.29
C LEU A 130 -4.92 1.71 8.13
N ILE A 131 -4.60 3.00 8.27
CA ILE A 131 -5.53 4.12 8.02
C ILE A 131 -6.09 4.02 6.59
N ALA A 132 -5.22 3.83 5.59
CA ALA A 132 -5.62 3.71 4.20
C ALA A 132 -6.46 2.44 3.94
N SER A 133 -6.14 1.32 4.58
CA SER A 133 -6.95 0.10 4.48
C SER A 133 -8.39 0.34 4.92
N TYR A 134 -8.60 1.00 6.05
CA TYR A 134 -9.96 1.33 6.52
C TYR A 134 -10.63 2.45 5.71
N ALA A 135 -9.85 3.37 5.13
CA ALA A 135 -10.39 4.43 4.28
C ALA A 135 -10.98 3.87 2.97
N GLN A 136 -10.44 2.78 2.42
CA GLN A 136 -10.94 2.16 1.19
C GLN A 136 -12.42 1.81 1.27
N GLU A 137 -12.88 1.21 2.39
CA GLU A 137 -14.29 0.86 2.57
C GLU A 137 -15.19 2.10 2.55
N GLN A 138 -14.81 3.17 3.27
CA GLN A 138 -15.60 4.40 3.30
C GLN A 138 -15.64 5.12 1.95
N LEU A 139 -14.53 5.10 1.21
CA LEU A 139 -14.46 5.70 -0.12
C LEU A 139 -15.33 4.94 -1.13
N ALA A 140 -15.32 3.62 -1.07
CA ALA A 140 -16.19 2.78 -1.89
C ALA A 140 -17.68 3.00 -1.55
N GLU A 141 -18.04 3.10 -0.27
CA GLU A 141 -19.39 3.44 0.19
C GLU A 141 -19.82 4.85 -0.24
N ALA A 142 -18.89 5.79 -0.30
CA ALA A 142 -19.12 7.14 -0.79
C ALA A 142 -19.24 7.21 -2.34
N GLY A 143 -19.02 6.10 -3.04
CA GLY A 143 -19.18 6.01 -4.49
C GLY A 143 -17.98 6.50 -5.30
N VAL A 144 -16.78 6.57 -4.70
CA VAL A 144 -15.53 6.83 -5.43
C VAL A 144 -15.23 5.59 -6.30
N PRO A 145 -15.08 5.73 -7.62
CA PRO A 145 -14.82 4.58 -8.50
C PRO A 145 -13.48 3.89 -8.18
N SER A 146 -13.41 2.59 -8.37
CA SER A 146 -12.16 1.84 -8.15
C SER A 146 -11.02 2.30 -9.06
N ASP A 147 -11.35 2.86 -10.23
CA ASP A 147 -10.36 3.38 -11.17
C ASP A 147 -9.79 4.75 -10.77
N ALA A 148 -10.42 5.44 -9.81
CA ALA A 148 -10.01 6.76 -9.35
C ALA A 148 -8.78 6.75 -8.43
N LEU A 149 -8.46 5.60 -7.81
CA LEU A 149 -7.43 5.51 -6.77
C LEU A 149 -6.44 4.38 -7.04
N ARG A 150 -5.21 4.59 -6.62
CA ARG A 150 -4.13 3.60 -6.57
C ARG A 150 -3.47 3.68 -5.21
N PHE A 151 -3.37 2.55 -4.52
CA PHE A 151 -2.73 2.49 -3.20
C PHE A 151 -1.37 1.80 -3.28
N VAL A 152 -0.35 2.40 -2.68
CA VAL A 152 0.98 1.82 -2.47
C VAL A 152 1.24 1.83 -0.97
N MET A 153 1.32 0.67 -0.35
CA MET A 153 1.36 0.51 1.10
C MET A 153 2.63 -0.21 1.54
N LEU A 154 3.37 0.37 2.47
CA LEU A 154 4.57 -0.21 3.05
C LEU A 154 4.30 -0.72 4.46
N GLY A 155 4.78 -1.91 4.80
CA GLY A 155 4.65 -2.49 6.14
C GLY A 155 3.19 -2.59 6.59
N ALA A 156 2.29 -2.95 5.67
CA ALA A 156 0.88 -3.09 5.94
C ALA A 156 0.55 -4.49 6.48
N ASN A 157 -0.44 -4.56 7.37
CA ASN A 157 -0.99 -5.86 7.77
C ASN A 157 -1.85 -6.44 6.64
N PRO A 158 -1.47 -7.59 6.04
CA PRO A 158 -2.21 -8.18 4.93
C PRO A 158 -3.68 -8.48 5.24
N ASP A 159 -3.98 -8.88 6.49
CA ASP A 159 -5.35 -9.22 6.90
C ASP A 159 -6.28 -8.00 6.99
N ALA A 160 -5.71 -6.78 7.01
CA ALA A 160 -6.47 -5.54 7.09
C ALA A 160 -6.67 -4.86 5.73
N VAL A 161 -5.92 -5.29 4.69
CA VAL A 161 -6.00 -4.68 3.36
C VAL A 161 -7.15 -5.30 2.57
N PRO A 162 -8.17 -4.52 2.14
CA PRO A 162 -9.19 -5.00 1.23
C PRO A 162 -8.57 -5.42 -0.11
N THR A 163 -9.04 -6.57 -0.66
CA THR A 163 -8.48 -7.10 -1.91
C THR A 163 -9.38 -6.87 -3.12
N ASP A 164 -10.58 -6.30 -2.95
CA ASP A 164 -11.62 -6.19 -3.98
C ASP A 164 -12.16 -4.77 -4.18
N LEU A 165 -11.60 -3.76 -3.52
CA LEU A 165 -12.11 -2.38 -3.58
C LEU A 165 -11.32 -1.49 -4.53
N TYR A 166 -10.02 -1.39 -4.37
CA TYR A 166 -9.14 -0.53 -5.17
C TYR A 166 -7.83 -1.24 -5.53
N PRO A 167 -7.25 -0.95 -6.72
CA PRO A 167 -5.92 -1.42 -7.06
C PRO A 167 -4.90 -1.04 -5.99
N THR A 168 -4.22 -2.04 -5.43
CA THR A 168 -3.32 -1.86 -4.28
C THR A 168 -2.04 -2.66 -4.45
N GLU A 169 -0.89 -2.04 -4.25
CA GLU A 169 0.43 -2.67 -4.12
C GLU A 169 0.87 -2.61 -2.67
N VAL A 170 1.10 -3.75 -2.07
CA VAL A 170 1.58 -3.89 -0.69
C VAL A 170 3.01 -4.40 -0.71
N PHE A 171 3.93 -3.71 -0.05
CA PHE A 171 5.31 -4.14 0.11
C PHE A 171 5.59 -4.47 1.57
N ASN A 172 5.89 -5.73 1.85
CA ASN A 172 6.23 -6.22 3.17
C ASN A 172 7.58 -6.91 3.17
N ILE A 173 8.39 -6.68 4.21
CA ILE A 173 9.66 -7.38 4.40
C ILE A 173 9.37 -8.65 5.20
N GLN A 174 9.85 -9.79 4.73
CA GLN A 174 9.70 -11.06 5.45
C GLN A 174 10.28 -10.96 6.86
N GLY A 175 9.46 -11.25 7.86
CA GLY A 175 9.83 -11.14 9.27
C GLY A 175 9.58 -9.78 9.91
N ASP A 176 9.03 -8.80 9.18
CA ASP A 176 8.53 -7.55 9.76
C ASP A 176 7.43 -7.84 10.79
N ALA A 177 7.63 -7.39 12.03
CA ALA A 177 6.73 -7.71 13.14
C ALA A 177 5.35 -7.04 13.03
N PHE A 178 5.22 -5.93 12.31
CA PHE A 178 3.95 -5.23 12.12
C PHE A 178 3.20 -5.67 10.86
N ALA A 179 3.93 -6.10 9.83
CA ALA A 179 3.36 -6.65 8.60
C ALA A 179 2.89 -8.11 8.77
N ALA A 180 3.31 -8.80 9.83
CA ALA A 180 2.76 -10.10 10.18
C ALA A 180 1.31 -9.94 10.67
N SER A 181 0.44 -10.93 10.36
CA SER A 181 -0.99 -10.87 10.66
C SER A 181 -1.27 -10.49 12.13
N LEU A 182 -2.06 -9.45 12.35
CA LEU A 182 -2.38 -8.91 13.69
C LEU A 182 -3.15 -9.90 14.57
N GLY A 183 -3.83 -10.89 13.98
CA GLY A 183 -4.67 -11.82 14.73
C GLY A 183 -3.92 -12.69 15.73
N GLN A 184 -2.64 -12.96 15.49
CA GLN A 184 -1.79 -13.77 16.33
C GLN A 184 -0.65 -12.97 17.00
N SER A 185 -0.22 -11.87 16.38
CA SER A 185 1.03 -11.20 16.73
C SER A 185 0.99 -10.37 18.01
N TRP A 186 -0.05 -9.54 18.24
CA TRP A 186 -0.03 -8.65 19.41
C TRP A 186 -0.28 -9.34 20.72
N ILE A 187 -1.13 -10.39 20.74
CA ILE A 187 -1.40 -11.17 21.97
C ILE A 187 -0.22 -12.10 22.24
N ASP A 188 0.32 -12.75 21.22
CA ASP A 188 1.53 -13.56 21.37
C ASP A 188 2.77 -12.68 21.65
N LEU A 189 2.82 -11.47 21.11
CA LEU A 189 3.86 -10.47 21.36
C LEU A 189 3.85 -9.98 22.82
N LEU A 190 2.68 -9.74 23.39
CA LEU A 190 2.53 -9.20 24.74
C LEU A 190 2.42 -10.29 25.82
N PHE A 191 1.99 -11.51 25.49
CA PHE A 191 1.62 -12.54 26.47
C PHE A 191 2.08 -13.97 26.11
N GLY A 192 2.69 -14.19 24.94
CA GLY A 192 3.14 -15.49 24.47
C GLY A 192 4.61 -15.80 24.78
N ASN A 193 5.06 -17.00 24.37
CA ASN A 193 6.46 -17.43 24.37
C ASN A 193 7.27 -16.73 23.26
N THR A 194 7.25 -15.42 23.22
CA THR A 194 7.87 -14.63 22.16
C THR A 194 9.38 -14.68 22.28
N ASN A 195 10.05 -15.07 21.19
CA ASN A 195 11.49 -14.90 21.08
C ASN A 195 11.79 -13.39 20.92
N TRP A 196 12.24 -12.78 22.01
CA TRP A 196 12.55 -11.34 22.04
C TRP A 196 13.55 -10.90 20.98
N GLN A 197 14.44 -11.79 20.54
CA GLN A 197 15.41 -11.48 19.48
C GLN A 197 14.70 -11.36 18.14
N GLU A 198 13.79 -12.28 17.82
CA GLU A 198 12.99 -12.22 16.59
C GLU A 198 12.08 -11.00 16.57
N LEU A 199 11.44 -10.68 17.71
CA LEU A 199 10.62 -9.49 17.84
C LEU A 199 11.42 -8.21 17.58
N LEU A 200 12.56 -8.04 18.28
CA LEU A 200 13.39 -6.84 18.10
C LEU A 200 13.93 -6.73 16.67
N TYR A 201 14.26 -7.86 16.06
CA TYR A 201 14.68 -7.91 14.67
C TYR A 201 13.55 -7.48 13.72
N GLY A 202 12.33 -8.02 13.92
CA GLY A 202 11.15 -7.65 13.13
C GLY A 202 10.75 -6.18 13.30
N LEU A 203 10.87 -5.63 14.53
CA LEU A 203 10.67 -4.19 14.77
C LEU A 203 11.71 -3.33 14.04
N ALA A 204 12.96 -3.81 13.98
CA ALA A 204 14.02 -3.13 13.25
C ALA A 204 13.79 -3.20 11.73
N LEU A 205 13.37 -4.34 11.20
CA LEU A 205 12.96 -4.49 9.79
C LEU A 205 11.87 -3.49 9.43
N HIS A 206 10.89 -3.30 10.31
CA HIS A 206 9.80 -2.35 10.09
C HIS A 206 10.26 -0.89 9.91
N GLN A 207 11.45 -0.53 10.33
CA GLN A 207 11.98 0.83 10.19
C GLN A 207 12.79 1.04 8.90
N THR A 208 12.92 0.03 8.03
CA THR A 208 13.91 0.06 6.95
C THR A 208 13.36 0.34 5.56
N TYR A 209 12.04 0.38 5.34
CA TYR A 209 11.45 0.46 3.99
C TYR A 209 12.03 1.58 3.13
N LEU A 210 12.25 2.78 3.66
CA LEU A 210 12.85 3.91 2.93
C LEU A 210 14.40 3.89 2.91
N GLY A 211 15.01 2.85 3.45
CA GLY A 211 16.45 2.64 3.40
C GLY A 211 16.86 1.41 2.59
N LEU A 212 15.89 0.72 1.98
CA LEU A 212 16.16 -0.40 1.08
C LEU A 212 16.81 0.08 -0.21
N THR A 213 17.51 -0.83 -0.89
CA THR A 213 17.96 -0.59 -2.27
C THR A 213 16.90 -1.00 -3.27
N ALA A 214 16.95 -0.43 -4.48
CA ALA A 214 16.05 -0.82 -5.56
C ALA A 214 16.14 -2.32 -5.88
N GLU A 215 17.33 -2.93 -5.78
CA GLU A 215 17.52 -4.37 -6.00
C GLU A 215 16.84 -5.21 -4.92
N GLN A 216 16.84 -4.76 -3.66
CA GLN A 216 16.15 -5.46 -2.58
C GLN A 216 14.63 -5.44 -2.81
N ILE A 217 14.08 -4.28 -3.19
CA ILE A 217 12.65 -4.14 -3.52
C ILE A 217 12.30 -4.99 -4.75
N ALA A 218 13.12 -4.94 -5.81
CA ALA A 218 12.91 -5.71 -7.04
C ALA A 218 13.04 -7.22 -6.83
N SER A 219 13.66 -7.68 -5.73
CA SER A 219 13.76 -9.11 -5.38
C SER A 219 12.49 -9.68 -4.72
N ALA A 220 11.47 -8.85 -4.49
CA ALA A 220 10.22 -9.28 -3.88
C ALA A 220 9.53 -10.38 -4.70
N THR A 221 8.90 -11.32 -4.02
CA THR A 221 7.97 -12.27 -4.62
C THR A 221 6.56 -11.75 -4.50
N SER A 222 5.78 -11.84 -5.57
CA SER A 222 4.44 -11.24 -5.63
C SER A 222 3.35 -12.30 -5.66
N VAL A 223 2.28 -12.04 -4.90
CA VAL A 223 1.04 -12.83 -4.92
C VAL A 223 -0.11 -11.86 -5.16
N VAL A 224 -0.97 -12.16 -6.14
CA VAL A 224 -2.13 -11.34 -6.48
C VAL A 224 -3.38 -11.96 -5.85
N ASP A 225 -4.14 -11.16 -5.13
CA ASP A 225 -5.46 -11.50 -4.62
C ASP A 225 -6.44 -10.35 -4.95
N GLY A 226 -7.42 -10.64 -5.81
CA GLY A 226 -8.35 -9.63 -6.31
C GLY A 226 -7.64 -8.48 -7.04
N MET A 227 -7.77 -7.28 -6.52
CA MET A 227 -7.15 -6.05 -7.03
C MET A 227 -5.85 -5.69 -6.27
N THR A 228 -5.43 -6.52 -5.32
CA THR A 228 -4.25 -6.29 -4.48
C THR A 228 -3.11 -7.22 -4.85
N THR A 229 -1.92 -6.66 -5.01
CA THR A 229 -0.67 -7.41 -5.14
C THR A 229 0.11 -7.30 -3.84
N PHE A 230 0.41 -8.43 -3.22
CA PHE A 230 1.28 -8.53 -2.05
C PHE A 230 2.69 -8.86 -2.49
N ASN A 231 3.63 -7.95 -2.27
CA ASN A 231 5.04 -8.07 -2.61
C ASN A 231 5.84 -8.37 -1.33
N GLU A 232 6.31 -9.61 -1.19
CA GLU A 232 7.13 -10.03 -0.06
C GLU A 232 8.61 -9.88 -0.40
N ILE A 233 9.26 -8.88 0.19
CA ILE A 233 10.71 -8.62 0.11
C ILE A 233 11.42 -9.64 1.00
N PRO A 234 12.45 -10.36 0.53
CA PRO A 234 13.19 -11.30 1.35
C PRO A 234 13.73 -10.68 2.64
N MET A 235 13.77 -11.47 3.72
CA MET A 235 14.36 -11.05 4.99
C MET A 235 15.79 -10.55 4.79
N LEU A 236 16.08 -9.36 5.32
CA LEU A 236 17.43 -8.80 5.27
C LEU A 236 18.38 -9.60 6.14
N THR A 237 19.62 -9.74 5.72
CA THR A 237 20.71 -10.17 6.60
C THR A 237 21.02 -9.07 7.64
N THR A 238 21.71 -9.41 8.73
CA THR A 238 22.08 -8.41 9.75
C THR A 238 22.87 -7.23 9.16
N ALA A 239 23.73 -7.48 8.18
CA ALA A 239 24.52 -6.43 7.53
C ALA A 239 23.64 -5.49 6.69
N GLU A 240 22.73 -6.05 5.91
CA GLU A 240 21.76 -5.29 5.11
C GLU A 240 20.79 -4.51 6.00
N LEU A 241 20.32 -5.10 7.11
CA LEU A 241 19.47 -4.43 8.09
C LEU A 241 20.14 -3.16 8.64
N TRP A 242 21.41 -3.26 9.06
CA TRP A 242 22.13 -2.09 9.55
C TRP A 242 22.33 -1.02 8.47
N GLN A 243 22.64 -1.44 7.26
CA GLN A 243 22.75 -0.52 6.11
C GLN A 243 21.43 0.18 5.84
N ALA A 244 20.33 -0.57 5.78
CA ALA A 244 19.00 -0.03 5.52
C ALA A 244 18.51 0.89 6.64
N LEU A 245 18.73 0.53 7.92
CA LEU A 245 18.43 1.41 9.07
C LEU A 245 19.19 2.74 8.99
N PHE A 246 20.49 2.67 8.68
CA PHE A 246 21.30 3.86 8.54
C PHE A 246 20.79 4.74 7.39
N SER A 247 20.52 4.17 6.23
CA SER A 247 19.96 4.88 5.09
C SER A 247 18.59 5.47 5.41
N ALA A 248 17.68 4.71 6.02
CA ALA A 248 16.36 5.19 6.41
C ALA A 248 16.43 6.39 7.35
N PHE A 249 17.38 6.39 8.32
CA PHE A 249 17.53 7.48 9.27
C PHE A 249 17.89 8.84 8.61
N PHE A 250 18.61 8.80 7.49
CA PHE A 250 18.96 10.03 6.75
C PHE A 250 17.93 10.41 5.69
N ASN A 251 16.97 9.55 5.41
CA ASN A 251 15.96 9.69 4.35
C ASN A 251 14.58 10.15 4.88
N VAL A 252 14.45 10.38 6.20
CA VAL A 252 13.16 10.74 6.83
C VAL A 252 13.05 12.24 7.12
#